data_b04d0db175e64d47a80b5eb2c4b49e79
#
_entry.id   b04d0db175e64d47a80b5eb2c4b49e79
#
_cell.length_a   1.000
_cell.length_b   1.000
_cell.length_c   1.000
_cell.angle_alpha   90.00
_cell.angle_beta   90.00
_cell.angle_gamma   90.00
#
_symmetry.space_group_name_H-M   'P 1'
#
loop_
_entity.id
_entity.type
_entity.pdbx_description
1 polymer ?
#
loop_
_entity_poly.entity_id
_entity_poly.type
_entity_poly.pdbx_seq_one_letter_code
_entity_poly.pdbx_strand_id
1 'polypeptide(L)'
;VDESFNSPDLPKIPGIKNAEGKWETTGHPSRIISVDRDTLALFAQLYDEPGTDPTAARLPAIHTQNLVSVLEKFARQPQRLGNLLGEYYALEMWHETNTQKDHTILRQTCFPNSPEGINDSLSLILSGPHFFVSNPLNKTPRNICTLSSHYDVIDLTQIPDDYLPRTNYVPDCDSAEYRRSTPKVSWGDNQPVTDFYRVVNREMIGSSAERTFIPALIPKGVGHVHTCIATVFQNQLNTIDYLAMGISLPIDFFVKTTGMGHANQNILRILPLIPTDFSLKSQLRLRTLTLNCLTTHYAKLWQDGNPNSPFGYAQGKLTPNGANQIRAYPTPFGRTSPPHGSVTALSAAT
;
A
#
# COMPACT_ATOMS: atom_id res chain seq x y z
N VAL A 1 -4.33 -29.59 -27.44
CA VAL A 1 -4.01 -29.64 -25.98
C VAL A 1 -2.55 -30.03 -25.91
N ASP A 2 -1.74 -29.20 -25.27
CA ASP A 2 -0.30 -29.41 -25.14
C ASP A 2 -0.05 -30.70 -24.32
N GLU A 3 0.71 -31.65 -24.83
CA GLU A 3 1.01 -32.92 -24.17
C GLU A 3 1.77 -32.72 -22.85
N SER A 4 2.37 -31.54 -22.65
CA SER A 4 3.05 -31.19 -21.40
C SER A 4 2.13 -31.18 -20.15
N PHE A 5 0.80 -31.05 -20.32
CA PHE A 5 -0.15 -31.19 -19.24
C PHE A 5 -0.22 -32.59 -18.61
N ASN A 6 0.18 -33.60 -19.34
CA ASN A 6 0.11 -35.01 -18.95
C ASN A 6 1.45 -35.58 -18.45
N SER A 7 2.51 -34.77 -18.37
CA SER A 7 3.81 -35.24 -17.91
C SER A 7 3.82 -35.42 -16.38
N PRO A 8 3.98 -36.64 -15.86
CA PRO A 8 4.01 -36.89 -14.40
C PRO A 8 5.30 -36.40 -13.72
N ASP A 9 6.31 -36.03 -14.51
CA ASP A 9 7.68 -35.78 -14.01
C ASP A 9 8.05 -34.32 -13.86
N LEU A 10 7.09 -33.38 -13.87
CA LEU A 10 7.38 -31.97 -13.58
C LEU A 10 7.50 -31.77 -12.07
N PRO A 11 8.73 -31.70 -11.51
CA PRO A 11 8.94 -31.72 -10.05
C PRO A 11 8.51 -30.42 -9.38
N LYS A 12 8.16 -29.38 -10.15
CA LYS A 12 7.87 -28.05 -9.62
C LYS A 12 6.80 -27.33 -10.45
N ILE A 13 5.77 -26.82 -9.75
CA ILE A 13 4.75 -25.98 -10.40
C ILE A 13 5.44 -24.71 -10.91
N PRO A 14 5.38 -24.40 -12.22
CA PRO A 14 5.95 -23.18 -12.75
C PRO A 14 5.29 -21.93 -12.14
N GLY A 15 6.07 -20.90 -11.89
CA GLY A 15 5.55 -19.58 -11.52
C GLY A 15 4.75 -18.91 -12.65
N ILE A 16 4.14 -17.77 -12.38
CA ILE A 16 3.48 -16.94 -13.40
C ILE A 16 4.48 -16.42 -14.43
N LYS A 17 5.71 -16.12 -13.96
CA LYS A 17 6.83 -15.67 -14.79
C LYS A 17 8.00 -16.62 -14.64
N ASN A 18 8.74 -16.81 -15.75
CA ASN A 18 9.99 -17.55 -15.77
C ASN A 18 11.16 -16.73 -15.21
N ALA A 19 12.36 -17.31 -15.22
CA ALA A 19 13.57 -16.67 -14.69
C ALA A 19 13.94 -15.35 -15.42
N GLU A 20 13.56 -15.22 -16.69
CA GLU A 20 13.76 -14.02 -17.51
C GLU A 20 12.66 -12.98 -17.35
N GLY A 21 11.70 -13.18 -16.43
CA GLY A 21 10.58 -12.27 -16.19
C GLY A 21 9.48 -12.29 -17.24
N LYS A 22 9.53 -13.21 -18.22
CA LYS A 22 8.49 -13.42 -19.23
C LYS A 22 7.36 -14.31 -18.67
N TRP A 23 6.20 -14.24 -19.28
CA TRP A 23 5.08 -15.14 -18.93
C TRP A 23 5.49 -16.60 -19.12
N GLU A 24 5.31 -17.40 -18.06
CA GLU A 24 5.54 -18.84 -18.13
C GLU A 24 4.32 -19.53 -18.75
N THR A 25 4.49 -20.11 -19.91
CA THR A 25 3.41 -20.76 -20.69
C THR A 25 3.47 -22.28 -20.64
N THR A 26 4.45 -22.87 -19.94
CA THR A 26 4.57 -24.32 -19.81
C THR A 26 3.35 -24.91 -19.13
N GLY A 27 2.76 -25.93 -19.72
CA GLY A 27 1.63 -26.67 -19.14
C GLY A 27 2.06 -27.42 -17.87
N HIS A 28 1.14 -27.52 -16.90
CA HIS A 28 1.34 -28.31 -15.68
C HIS A 28 -0.01 -28.75 -15.12
N PRO A 29 -0.18 -30.03 -14.69
CA PRO A 29 -1.47 -30.51 -14.16
C PRO A 29 -2.04 -29.66 -13.04
N SER A 30 -1.19 -29.13 -12.15
CA SER A 30 -1.62 -28.24 -11.05
C SER A 30 -2.14 -26.87 -11.50
N ARG A 31 -1.99 -26.49 -12.76
CA ARG A 31 -2.61 -25.29 -13.36
C ARG A 31 -4.05 -25.51 -13.83
N ILE A 32 -4.49 -26.77 -13.85
CA ILE A 32 -5.89 -27.11 -14.08
C ILE A 32 -6.62 -26.90 -12.76
N ILE A 33 -7.54 -25.95 -12.75
CA ILE A 33 -8.33 -25.63 -11.55
C ILE A 33 -9.69 -26.29 -11.73
N SER A 34 -9.99 -27.26 -10.84
CA SER A 34 -11.32 -27.86 -10.78
C SER A 34 -12.27 -26.89 -10.08
N VAL A 35 -13.36 -26.55 -10.75
CA VAL A 35 -14.38 -25.64 -10.26
C VAL A 35 -15.71 -26.40 -10.22
N ASP A 36 -16.15 -26.73 -9.04
CA ASP A 36 -17.48 -27.28 -8.75
C ASP A 36 -18.39 -26.21 -8.10
N ARG A 37 -19.60 -26.60 -7.72
CA ARG A 37 -20.56 -25.68 -7.12
C ARG A 37 -20.07 -25.11 -5.78
N ASP A 38 -19.35 -25.89 -4.98
CA ASP A 38 -18.83 -25.47 -3.69
C ASP A 38 -17.69 -24.46 -3.89
N THR A 39 -16.83 -24.67 -4.88
CA THR A 39 -15.80 -23.72 -5.29
C THR A 39 -16.39 -22.40 -5.79
N LEU A 40 -17.48 -22.46 -6.58
CA LEU A 40 -18.20 -21.25 -7.01
C LEU A 40 -18.83 -20.53 -5.84
N ALA A 41 -19.43 -21.25 -4.87
CA ALA A 41 -19.97 -20.65 -3.65
C ALA A 41 -18.89 -19.95 -2.82
N LEU A 42 -17.70 -20.55 -2.73
CA LEU A 42 -16.52 -19.95 -2.10
C LEU A 42 -16.14 -18.64 -2.81
N PHE A 43 -16.10 -18.61 -4.13
CA PHE A 43 -15.76 -17.40 -4.88
C PHE A 43 -16.81 -16.30 -4.72
N ALA A 44 -18.10 -16.65 -4.78
CA ALA A 44 -19.18 -15.70 -4.51
C ALA A 44 -19.07 -15.09 -3.11
N GLN A 45 -18.81 -15.91 -2.09
CA GLN A 45 -18.61 -15.44 -0.70
C GLN A 45 -17.46 -14.44 -0.57
N LEU A 46 -16.38 -14.63 -1.35
CA LEU A 46 -15.17 -13.80 -1.24
C LEU A 46 -15.28 -12.48 -2.00
N TYR A 47 -15.91 -12.48 -3.17
CA TYR A 47 -15.77 -11.38 -4.13
C TYR A 47 -17.07 -10.69 -4.51
N ASP A 48 -18.22 -11.29 -4.19
CA ASP A 48 -19.52 -10.77 -4.60
C ASP A 48 -20.38 -10.30 -3.40
N GLU A 49 -21.55 -9.75 -3.69
CA GLU A 49 -22.48 -9.33 -2.66
C GLU A 49 -23.07 -10.55 -1.93
N PRO A 50 -23.37 -10.40 -0.63
CA PRO A 50 -24.03 -11.47 0.12
C PRO A 50 -25.31 -11.95 -0.57
N GLY A 51 -25.45 -13.28 -0.75
CA GLY A 51 -26.60 -13.90 -1.41
C GLY A 51 -26.45 -14.08 -2.92
N THR A 52 -25.32 -13.74 -3.50
CA THR A 52 -25.03 -14.06 -4.92
C THR A 52 -25.10 -15.55 -5.18
N ASP A 53 -25.87 -15.96 -6.21
CA ASP A 53 -25.94 -17.37 -6.61
C ASP A 53 -24.55 -17.87 -7.05
N PRO A 54 -24.10 -19.05 -6.59
CA PRO A 54 -22.78 -19.60 -6.98
C PRO A 54 -22.53 -19.64 -8.49
N THR A 55 -23.57 -19.85 -9.29
CA THR A 55 -23.43 -19.87 -10.75
C THR A 55 -23.17 -18.51 -11.37
N ALA A 56 -23.40 -17.42 -10.62
CA ALA A 56 -23.10 -16.04 -11.01
C ALA A 56 -21.81 -15.52 -10.39
N ALA A 57 -21.04 -16.35 -9.68
CA ALA A 57 -19.82 -15.96 -9.00
C ALA A 57 -18.74 -15.45 -9.96
N ARG A 58 -18.03 -14.41 -9.54
CA ARG A 58 -16.81 -13.95 -10.23
C ARG A 58 -15.70 -14.97 -10.06
N LEU A 59 -15.04 -15.32 -11.17
CA LEU A 59 -13.87 -16.19 -11.12
C LEU A 59 -12.63 -15.40 -10.73
N PRO A 60 -11.87 -15.85 -9.70
CA PRO A 60 -10.63 -15.19 -9.31
C PRO A 60 -9.51 -15.39 -10.34
N ALA A 61 -8.59 -14.44 -10.42
CA ALA A 61 -7.38 -14.54 -11.22
C ALA A 61 -6.32 -15.40 -10.49
N ILE A 62 -6.52 -16.71 -10.47
CA ILE A 62 -5.58 -17.70 -9.89
C ILE A 62 -5.02 -18.59 -10.99
N HIS A 63 -3.85 -19.19 -10.74
CA HIS A 63 -3.12 -19.93 -11.78
C HIS A 63 -2.74 -21.35 -11.36
N THR A 64 -3.12 -21.79 -10.16
CA THR A 64 -2.90 -23.16 -9.69
C THR A 64 -4.00 -23.59 -8.72
N GLN A 65 -4.29 -24.90 -8.71
CA GLN A 65 -5.28 -25.50 -7.80
C GLN A 65 -4.97 -25.22 -6.32
N ASN A 66 -3.70 -25.21 -5.94
CA ASN A 66 -3.29 -24.97 -4.54
C ASN A 66 -3.73 -23.60 -4.01
N LEU A 67 -3.98 -22.61 -4.88
CA LEU A 67 -4.43 -21.29 -4.47
C LEU A 67 -5.88 -21.28 -4.00
N VAL A 68 -6.69 -22.24 -4.43
CA VAL A 68 -8.07 -22.40 -3.93
C VAL A 68 -8.06 -22.63 -2.41
N SER A 69 -7.17 -23.49 -1.90
CA SER A 69 -7.06 -23.74 -0.45
C SER A 69 -6.63 -22.51 0.35
N VAL A 70 -5.90 -21.58 -0.27
CA VAL A 70 -5.59 -20.27 0.34
C VAL A 70 -6.85 -19.40 0.40
N LEU A 71 -7.65 -19.39 -0.67
CA LEU A 71 -8.92 -18.65 -0.70
C LEU A 71 -9.92 -19.19 0.33
N GLU A 72 -9.98 -20.50 0.56
CA GLU A 72 -10.78 -21.10 1.63
C GLU A 72 -10.41 -20.55 3.01
N LYS A 73 -9.11 -20.33 3.28
CA LYS A 73 -8.67 -19.72 4.56
C LYS A 73 -9.16 -18.29 4.70
N PHE A 74 -9.16 -17.52 3.60
CA PHE A 74 -9.75 -16.17 3.61
C PHE A 74 -11.26 -16.20 3.85
N ALA A 75 -11.98 -17.16 3.28
CA ALA A 75 -13.42 -17.29 3.47
C ALA A 75 -13.80 -17.63 4.93
N ARG A 76 -12.93 -18.35 5.65
CA ARG A 76 -13.11 -18.65 7.09
C ARG A 76 -12.95 -17.42 7.99
N GLN A 77 -12.38 -16.31 7.46
CA GLN A 77 -12.28 -15.06 8.19
C GLN A 77 -13.58 -14.26 8.00
N PRO A 78 -14.45 -14.17 9.01
CA PRO A 78 -15.79 -13.62 8.84
C PRO A 78 -15.78 -12.09 8.75
N GLN A 79 -14.82 -11.43 9.42
CA GLN A 79 -14.80 -9.98 9.49
C GLN A 79 -14.09 -9.36 8.28
N ARG A 80 -14.74 -8.42 7.66
CA ARG A 80 -14.28 -7.61 6.53
C ARG A 80 -14.26 -6.13 6.90
N LEU A 81 -13.49 -5.32 6.18
CA LEU A 81 -13.50 -3.87 6.39
C LEU A 81 -14.94 -3.31 6.30
N GLY A 82 -15.73 -3.76 5.33
CA GLY A 82 -17.10 -3.33 5.15
C GLY A 82 -18.03 -3.62 6.34
N ASN A 83 -17.65 -4.48 7.29
CA ASN A 83 -18.43 -4.73 8.51
C ASN A 83 -18.25 -3.63 9.56
N LEU A 84 -17.24 -2.78 9.45
CA LEU A 84 -16.98 -1.64 10.35
C LEU A 84 -17.79 -0.40 9.93
N LEU A 85 -19.09 -0.55 9.72
CA LEU A 85 -19.96 0.55 9.30
C LEU A 85 -19.95 1.69 10.32
N GLY A 86 -19.68 2.91 9.85
CA GLY A 86 -19.62 4.11 10.69
C GLY A 86 -18.32 4.28 11.49
N GLU A 87 -17.43 3.27 11.52
CA GLU A 87 -16.15 3.34 12.23
C GLU A 87 -14.98 3.71 11.32
N TYR A 88 -15.16 3.66 10.01
CA TYR A 88 -14.17 4.07 9.01
C TYR A 88 -14.81 4.85 7.87
N TYR A 89 -13.97 5.61 7.18
CA TYR A 89 -14.33 6.33 5.96
C TYR A 89 -13.23 6.17 4.94
N ALA A 90 -13.56 5.66 3.76
CA ALA A 90 -12.64 5.53 2.63
C ALA A 90 -13.02 6.55 1.56
N LEU A 91 -12.04 7.31 1.06
CA LEU A 91 -12.31 8.42 0.15
C LEU A 91 -11.17 8.66 -0.86
N GLU A 92 -11.57 9.16 -2.01
CA GLU A 92 -10.74 9.96 -2.92
C GLU A 92 -10.85 11.42 -2.48
N MET A 93 -9.72 12.14 -2.34
CA MET A 93 -9.78 13.49 -1.78
C MET A 93 -9.95 14.56 -2.85
N TRP A 94 -8.93 14.74 -3.71
CA TRP A 94 -8.93 15.80 -4.72
C TRP A 94 -8.94 15.23 -6.14
N HIS A 95 -9.94 15.60 -6.92
CA HIS A 95 -9.98 15.22 -8.33
C HIS A 95 -9.12 16.19 -9.14
N GLU A 96 -7.99 15.72 -9.68
CA GLU A 96 -6.96 16.55 -10.34
C GLU A 96 -7.52 17.63 -11.24
N THR A 97 -8.44 17.29 -12.15
CA THR A 97 -8.95 18.25 -13.14
C THR A 97 -9.93 19.25 -12.54
N ASN A 98 -10.86 18.78 -11.70
CA ASN A 98 -11.94 19.61 -11.18
C ASN A 98 -11.41 20.58 -10.11
N THR A 99 -10.59 20.05 -9.18
CA THR A 99 -10.07 20.86 -8.07
C THR A 99 -8.94 21.81 -8.46
N GLN A 100 -8.38 21.68 -9.66
CA GLN A 100 -7.55 22.73 -10.27
C GLN A 100 -8.40 23.85 -10.91
N LYS A 101 -9.59 23.52 -11.46
CA LYS A 101 -10.49 24.52 -12.05
C LYS A 101 -11.17 25.40 -11.01
N ASP A 102 -11.45 24.85 -9.84
CA ASP A 102 -12.07 25.57 -8.72
C ASP A 102 -11.06 26.20 -7.77
N HIS A 103 -9.76 26.15 -8.12
CA HIS A 103 -8.66 26.73 -7.36
C HIS A 103 -8.49 26.15 -5.95
N THR A 104 -8.91 24.91 -5.71
CA THR A 104 -8.62 24.23 -4.44
C THR A 104 -7.16 23.77 -4.38
N ILE A 105 -6.64 23.24 -5.49
CA ILE A 105 -5.26 22.77 -5.60
C ILE A 105 -4.62 23.24 -6.93
N LEU A 106 -3.29 23.35 -6.93
CA LEU A 106 -2.49 23.66 -8.09
C LEU A 106 -1.47 22.54 -8.35
N ARG A 107 -1.32 22.15 -9.62
CA ARG A 107 -0.24 21.27 -10.03
C ARG A 107 1.02 22.07 -10.34
N GLN A 108 2.10 21.75 -9.62
CA GLN A 108 3.44 22.29 -9.86
C GLN A 108 4.31 21.25 -10.59
N THR A 109 4.99 21.69 -11.64
CA THR A 109 5.85 20.81 -12.46
C THR A 109 7.32 21.19 -12.41
N CYS A 110 7.65 22.33 -11.79
CA CYS A 110 9.01 22.83 -11.67
C CYS A 110 9.27 23.34 -10.25
N PHE A 111 10.39 22.94 -9.65
CA PHE A 111 10.81 23.27 -8.29
C PHE A 111 12.22 23.87 -8.27
N PRO A 112 12.49 24.99 -8.97
CA PRO A 112 13.81 25.60 -8.99
C PRO A 112 14.14 26.14 -7.60
N ASN A 113 15.09 25.59 -6.91
CA ASN A 113 15.56 26.05 -5.59
C ASN A 113 14.68 25.72 -4.36
N SER A 114 13.71 24.83 -4.46
CA SER A 114 13.09 24.32 -3.23
C SER A 114 14.10 23.38 -2.54
N PRO A 115 14.46 23.63 -1.27
CA PRO A 115 15.20 22.65 -0.49
C PRO A 115 14.43 21.33 -0.49
N GLU A 116 15.14 20.21 -0.39
CA GLU A 116 14.49 18.91 -0.22
C GLU A 116 13.67 18.94 1.06
N GLY A 117 12.36 18.77 0.91
CA GLY A 117 11.40 18.77 2.00
C GLY A 117 10.56 20.04 2.09
N ILE A 118 9.26 19.86 2.16
CA ILE A 118 8.30 20.89 2.56
C ILE A 118 8.21 20.78 4.09
N ASN A 119 8.45 21.87 4.78
CA ASN A 119 8.41 21.88 6.27
C ASN A 119 6.99 21.92 6.84
N ASP A 120 5.96 21.94 5.98
CA ASP A 120 4.57 22.00 6.40
C ASP A 120 3.73 20.89 5.79
N SER A 121 3.24 19.98 6.64
CA SER A 121 2.36 18.89 6.25
C SER A 121 1.02 19.38 5.66
N LEU A 122 0.56 20.58 6.01
CA LEU A 122 -0.69 21.15 5.48
C LEU A 122 -0.60 21.54 4.01
N SER A 123 0.62 21.77 3.51
CA SER A 123 0.88 22.07 2.11
C SER A 123 1.18 20.84 1.25
N LEU A 124 1.23 19.65 1.86
CA LEU A 124 1.60 18.41 1.18
C LEU A 124 0.38 17.71 0.61
N ILE A 125 0.34 17.54 -0.71
CA ILE A 125 -0.71 16.79 -1.42
C ILE A 125 -0.07 15.68 -2.23
N LEU A 126 -0.25 14.43 -1.80
CA LEU A 126 0.37 13.26 -2.39
C LEU A 126 -0.38 12.74 -3.61
N SER A 127 0.32 12.01 -4.46
CA SER A 127 -0.23 11.31 -5.61
C SER A 127 0.32 9.88 -5.71
N GLY A 128 -0.30 9.03 -6.51
CA GLY A 128 0.08 7.61 -6.66
C GLY A 128 1.58 7.35 -6.88
N PRO A 129 2.31 8.15 -7.69
CA PRO A 129 3.74 7.96 -7.92
C PRO A 129 4.64 8.05 -6.68
N HIS A 130 4.20 8.68 -5.57
CA HIS A 130 4.97 8.71 -4.32
C HIS A 130 5.11 7.33 -3.67
N PHE A 131 4.18 6.40 -3.96
CA PHE A 131 4.09 5.10 -3.30
C PHE A 131 4.65 3.99 -4.18
N PHE A 132 5.48 3.13 -3.59
CA PHE A 132 6.08 2.00 -4.27
C PHE A 132 6.42 0.89 -3.28
N VAL A 133 6.10 -0.36 -3.59
CA VAL A 133 6.39 -1.57 -2.80
C VAL A 133 5.99 -1.49 -1.31
N SER A 134 4.89 -0.85 -1.00
CA SER A 134 4.35 -0.74 0.38
C SER A 134 5.23 0.03 1.37
N ASN A 135 6.04 0.96 0.89
CA ASN A 135 6.82 1.83 1.75
C ASN A 135 6.18 3.21 1.84
N PRO A 136 6.17 3.85 3.02
CA PRO A 136 5.68 5.21 3.13
C PRO A 136 6.61 6.14 2.37
N LEU A 137 6.06 7.07 1.59
CA LEU A 137 6.77 8.18 0.98
C LEU A 137 8.09 7.77 0.28
N ASN A 138 8.09 6.65 -0.41
CA ASN A 138 9.26 6.02 -1.00
C ASN A 138 9.85 6.81 -2.18
N LYS A 139 9.10 7.72 -2.80
CA LYS A 139 9.53 8.50 -3.96
C LYS A 139 9.23 9.98 -3.78
N THR A 140 10.09 10.80 -4.40
CA THR A 140 9.94 12.26 -4.47
C THR A 140 10.02 12.74 -5.92
N PRO A 141 9.25 13.75 -6.35
CA PRO A 141 9.38 14.31 -7.70
C PRO A 141 10.73 15.00 -7.89
N ARG A 142 11.26 14.88 -9.10
CA ARG A 142 12.45 15.61 -9.55
C ARG A 142 12.18 17.11 -9.62
N ASN A 143 13.23 17.92 -9.72
CA ASN A 143 13.10 19.37 -9.87
C ASN A 143 12.22 19.79 -11.06
N ILE A 144 12.20 19.00 -12.14
CA ILE A 144 11.24 19.10 -13.23
C ILE A 144 10.47 17.79 -13.29
N CYS A 145 9.17 17.83 -13.00
CA CYS A 145 8.34 16.65 -12.88
C CYS A 145 7.02 16.82 -13.62
N THR A 146 7.02 16.47 -14.90
CA THR A 146 5.84 16.54 -15.80
C THR A 146 5.17 15.19 -16.00
N LEU A 147 5.88 14.06 -15.70
CA LEU A 147 5.43 12.68 -15.89
C LEU A 147 5.56 11.87 -14.61
N SER A 148 4.74 10.84 -14.46
CA SER A 148 4.82 9.90 -13.33
C SER A 148 6.16 9.14 -13.23
N SER A 149 6.92 9.05 -14.33
CA SER A 149 8.28 8.50 -14.34
C SER A 149 9.35 9.45 -13.79
N HIS A 150 9.02 10.73 -13.57
CA HIS A 150 9.94 11.73 -13.04
C HIS A 150 9.96 11.77 -11.50
N TYR A 151 9.84 10.60 -10.87
CA TYR A 151 9.97 10.41 -9.44
C TYR A 151 11.18 9.55 -9.13
N ASP A 152 12.05 10.05 -8.27
CA ASP A 152 13.24 9.33 -7.81
C ASP A 152 12.94 8.57 -6.51
N VAL A 153 13.61 7.43 -6.35
CA VAL A 153 13.51 6.63 -5.12
C VAL A 153 14.29 7.33 -4.01
N ILE A 154 13.71 7.36 -2.82
CA ILE A 154 14.32 7.91 -1.61
C ILE A 154 15.00 6.77 -0.85
N ASP A 155 16.21 7.00 -0.36
CA ASP A 155 16.83 6.12 0.62
C ASP A 155 16.25 6.41 2.02
N LEU A 156 15.25 5.63 2.40
CA LEU A 156 14.57 5.78 3.68
C LEU A 156 15.47 5.56 4.90
N THR A 157 16.70 5.08 4.73
CA THR A 157 17.69 4.94 5.80
C THR A 157 18.49 6.20 6.04
N GLN A 158 18.38 7.20 5.16
CA GLN A 158 19.16 8.46 5.18
C GLN A 158 18.27 9.69 5.29
N ILE A 159 16.94 9.53 5.45
CA ILE A 159 16.03 10.67 5.57
C ILE A 159 16.22 11.40 6.91
N PRO A 160 16.10 12.72 6.96
CA PRO A 160 16.00 13.49 8.20
C PRO A 160 14.80 13.08 9.06
N ASP A 161 14.88 13.35 10.36
CA ASP A 161 13.84 12.98 11.32
C ASP A 161 12.49 13.67 11.06
N ASP A 162 12.48 14.81 10.42
CA ASP A 162 11.32 15.63 10.04
C ASP A 162 11.01 15.59 8.55
N TYR A 163 11.57 14.62 7.82
CA TYR A 163 11.44 14.53 6.38
C TYR A 163 9.99 14.44 5.90
N LEU A 164 9.64 15.29 4.94
CA LEU A 164 8.47 15.20 4.08
C LEU A 164 8.92 15.30 2.61
N PRO A 165 8.36 14.50 1.69
CA PRO A 165 8.75 14.57 0.27
C PRO A 165 8.25 15.86 -0.38
N ARG A 166 8.87 16.25 -1.50
CA ARG A 166 8.25 17.22 -2.40
C ARG A 166 6.97 16.63 -3.01
N THR A 167 6.10 17.49 -3.48
CA THR A 167 4.86 17.08 -4.15
C THR A 167 4.60 17.92 -5.39
N ASN A 168 3.94 17.33 -6.39
CA ASN A 168 3.47 18.04 -7.58
C ASN A 168 2.19 18.86 -7.35
N TYR A 169 1.57 18.75 -6.18
CA TYR A 169 0.30 19.42 -5.88
C TYR A 169 0.43 20.18 -4.58
N VAL A 170 -0.07 21.40 -4.60
CA VAL A 170 -0.14 22.29 -3.43
C VAL A 170 -1.53 22.90 -3.34
N PRO A 171 -1.99 23.36 -2.16
CA PRO A 171 -3.18 24.19 -2.08
C PRO A 171 -3.07 25.44 -2.97
N ASP A 172 -4.15 25.82 -3.66
CA ASP A 172 -4.26 27.02 -4.49
C ASP A 172 -5.23 28.06 -3.87
N CYS A 173 -5.56 27.89 -2.59
CA CYS A 173 -6.39 28.78 -1.80
C CYS A 173 -5.76 28.96 -0.40
N ASP A 174 -6.31 29.88 0.38
CA ASP A 174 -5.85 30.08 1.75
C ASP A 174 -6.14 28.84 2.63
N SER A 175 -5.45 28.74 3.76
CA SER A 175 -5.52 27.57 4.65
C SER A 175 -6.92 27.34 5.24
N ALA A 176 -7.70 28.41 5.45
CA ALA A 176 -9.06 28.31 5.98
C ALA A 176 -10.02 27.75 4.93
N GLU A 177 -9.90 28.21 3.68
CA GLU A 177 -10.65 27.69 2.53
C GLU A 177 -10.28 26.23 2.25
N TYR A 178 -8.98 25.93 2.19
CA TYR A 178 -8.52 24.55 1.98
C TYR A 178 -9.06 23.60 3.05
N ARG A 179 -9.03 24.02 4.33
CA ARG A 179 -9.59 23.23 5.43
C ARG A 179 -11.11 23.09 5.33
N ARG A 180 -11.82 24.14 4.89
CA ARG A 180 -13.29 24.12 4.69
C ARG A 180 -13.69 23.14 3.60
N SER A 181 -12.96 23.13 2.50
CA SER A 181 -13.17 22.25 1.34
C SER A 181 -12.73 20.81 1.58
N THR A 182 -11.85 20.58 2.57
CA THR A 182 -11.37 19.23 2.92
C THR A 182 -12.55 18.34 3.33
N PRO A 183 -12.65 17.12 2.76
CA PRO A 183 -13.68 16.14 3.16
C PRO A 183 -13.67 15.87 4.66
N LYS A 184 -14.84 15.61 5.22
CA LYS A 184 -15.04 15.45 6.67
C LYS A 184 -15.52 14.04 6.98
N VAL A 185 -15.11 13.54 8.15
CA VAL A 185 -15.61 12.27 8.67
C VAL A 185 -17.04 12.44 9.23
N SER A 186 -17.79 11.34 9.29
CA SER A 186 -19.16 11.34 9.80
C SER A 186 -19.27 11.31 11.33
N TRP A 187 -18.15 11.13 12.02
CA TRP A 187 -18.06 11.14 13.49
C TRP A 187 -17.33 12.40 13.96
N GLY A 188 -17.43 12.73 15.24
CA GLY A 188 -16.74 13.86 15.88
C GLY A 188 -16.97 15.17 15.13
N ASP A 189 -17.88 15.98 15.50
CA ASP A 189 -18.15 17.36 15.02
C ASP A 189 -17.74 17.70 13.56
N ASN A 190 -17.86 16.74 12.62
CA ASN A 190 -17.47 16.90 11.21
C ASN A 190 -16.01 17.33 11.04
N GLN A 191 -15.08 16.67 11.71
CA GLN A 191 -13.65 16.96 11.58
C GLN A 191 -13.13 16.63 10.18
N PRO A 192 -12.21 17.45 9.62
CA PRO A 192 -11.54 17.14 8.36
C PRO A 192 -10.77 15.81 8.43
N VAL A 193 -10.80 15.05 7.37
CA VAL A 193 -10.07 13.77 7.29
C VAL A 193 -8.57 13.94 7.50
N THR A 194 -8.02 15.12 7.22
CA THR A 194 -6.61 15.46 7.43
C THR A 194 -6.21 15.58 8.90
N ASP A 195 -7.16 15.66 9.82
CA ASP A 195 -6.87 15.69 11.27
C ASP A 195 -6.50 14.30 11.81
N PHE A 196 -6.57 13.26 10.97
CA PHE A 196 -6.31 11.86 11.32
C PHE A 196 -5.07 11.32 10.59
N TYR A 197 -4.38 10.37 11.21
CA TYR A 197 -3.50 9.46 10.48
C TYR A 197 -4.34 8.56 9.58
N ARG A 198 -3.88 8.32 8.37
CA ARG A 198 -4.65 7.57 7.37
C ARG A 198 -3.77 6.56 6.67
N VAL A 199 -4.37 5.45 6.29
CA VAL A 199 -3.76 4.52 5.35
C VAL A 199 -4.18 4.95 3.95
N VAL A 200 -3.21 5.24 3.11
CA VAL A 200 -3.41 5.58 1.70
C VAL A 200 -2.92 4.43 0.85
N ASN A 201 -3.70 3.98 -0.10
CA ASN A 201 -3.27 3.05 -1.14
C ASN A 201 -3.33 3.71 -2.52
N ARG A 202 -2.45 3.27 -3.41
CA ARG A 202 -2.60 3.61 -4.82
C ARG A 202 -3.93 3.05 -5.32
N GLU A 203 -4.65 3.87 -6.10
CA GLU A 203 -5.89 3.44 -6.73
C GLU A 203 -5.60 2.46 -7.87
N MET A 204 -4.73 2.84 -8.82
CA MET A 204 -4.33 1.95 -9.91
C MET A 204 -3.47 0.80 -9.41
N ILE A 205 -3.91 -0.43 -9.69
CA ILE A 205 -3.24 -1.67 -9.35
C ILE A 205 -2.97 -2.51 -10.59
N GLY A 206 -1.92 -3.34 -10.55
CA GLY A 206 -1.54 -4.20 -11.66
C GLY A 206 -1.18 -5.60 -11.17
N SER A 207 -1.83 -6.62 -11.73
CA SER A 207 -1.58 -8.02 -11.38
C SER A 207 -0.18 -8.51 -11.79
N SER A 208 0.47 -7.84 -12.74
CA SER A 208 1.81 -8.19 -13.23
C SER A 208 2.95 -7.56 -12.43
N ALA A 209 2.66 -6.56 -11.58
CA ALA A 209 3.66 -5.93 -10.73
C ALA A 209 4.09 -6.85 -9.58
N GLU A 210 5.26 -6.56 -8.99
CA GLU A 210 5.75 -7.27 -7.80
C GLU A 210 4.75 -7.19 -6.65
N ARG A 211 4.22 -5.98 -6.40
CA ARG A 211 3.14 -5.73 -5.44
C ARG A 211 1.93 -5.16 -6.17
N THR A 212 0.76 -5.68 -5.86
CA THR A 212 -0.52 -5.24 -6.39
C THR A 212 -1.16 -4.21 -5.47
N PHE A 213 -1.30 -4.53 -4.20
CA PHE A 213 -1.84 -3.61 -3.20
C PHE A 213 -0.70 -2.87 -2.49
N ILE A 214 -0.69 -1.54 -2.61
CA ILE A 214 0.41 -0.68 -2.10
C ILE A 214 -0.19 0.34 -1.12
N PRO A 215 -0.47 -0.07 0.13
CA PRO A 215 -0.88 0.84 1.18
C PRO A 215 0.35 1.46 1.87
N ALA A 216 0.18 2.69 2.33
CA ALA A 216 1.17 3.41 3.12
C ALA A 216 0.48 4.26 4.19
N LEU A 217 1.17 4.50 5.30
CA LEU A 217 0.72 5.42 6.33
C LEU A 217 1.08 6.85 5.94
N ILE A 218 0.14 7.78 6.06
CA ILE A 218 0.39 9.21 5.90
C ILE A 218 0.12 9.97 7.20
N PRO A 219 0.91 11.02 7.48
CA PRO A 219 0.73 11.82 8.68
C PRO A 219 -0.51 12.71 8.60
N LYS A 220 -0.84 13.33 9.73
CA LYS A 220 -1.88 14.36 9.82
C LYS A 220 -1.50 15.57 8.97
N GLY A 221 -2.50 16.30 8.48
CA GLY A 221 -2.33 17.48 7.64
C GLY A 221 -2.24 17.18 6.14
N VAL A 222 -1.67 16.05 5.76
CA VAL A 222 -1.37 15.69 4.36
C VAL A 222 -2.63 15.41 3.55
N GLY A 223 -2.75 16.04 2.37
CA GLY A 223 -3.78 15.75 1.37
C GLY A 223 -3.34 14.67 0.36
N HIS A 224 -4.23 14.29 -0.55
CA HIS A 224 -3.89 13.45 -1.69
C HIS A 224 -4.87 13.68 -2.86
N VAL A 225 -4.42 13.37 -4.08
CA VAL A 225 -5.28 13.39 -5.26
C VAL A 225 -5.94 12.01 -5.48
N HIS A 226 -6.93 11.96 -6.37
CA HIS A 226 -7.74 10.77 -6.66
C HIS A 226 -6.98 9.55 -7.20
N THR A 227 -5.71 9.67 -7.56
CA THR A 227 -4.84 8.52 -7.87
C THR A 227 -4.49 7.68 -6.65
N CYS A 228 -4.98 8.12 -5.48
CA CYS A 228 -4.89 7.46 -4.19
C CYS A 228 -6.27 7.41 -3.52
N ILE A 229 -6.50 6.38 -2.72
CA ILE A 229 -7.64 6.29 -1.81
C ILE A 229 -7.11 6.26 -0.38
N ALA A 230 -7.64 7.12 0.47
CA ALA A 230 -7.33 7.13 1.89
C ALA A 230 -8.42 6.41 2.68
N THR A 231 -8.01 5.62 3.66
CA THR A 231 -8.89 5.03 4.68
C THR A 231 -8.56 5.64 6.03
N VAL A 232 -9.54 6.27 6.65
CA VAL A 232 -9.47 6.84 7.99
C VAL A 232 -10.34 6.03 8.94
N PHE A 233 -9.89 5.86 10.19
CA PHE A 233 -10.62 5.14 11.22
C PHE A 233 -10.89 6.05 12.40
N GLN A 234 -12.06 5.88 13.02
CA GLN A 234 -12.39 6.54 14.28
C GLN A 234 -11.42 6.15 15.38
N ASN A 235 -11.15 4.85 15.51
CA ASN A 235 -10.11 4.34 16.40
C ASN A 235 -8.77 4.22 15.66
N GLN A 236 -7.77 4.98 16.09
CA GLN A 236 -6.44 5.00 15.46
C GLN A 236 -5.70 3.66 15.56
N LEU A 237 -6.03 2.78 16.51
CA LEU A 237 -5.47 1.43 16.54
C LEU A 237 -5.93 0.60 15.35
N ASN A 238 -7.14 0.83 14.86
CA ASN A 238 -7.64 0.18 13.65
C ASN A 238 -6.86 0.64 12.40
N THR A 239 -6.35 1.88 12.38
CA THR A 239 -5.43 2.35 11.33
C THR A 239 -4.16 1.50 11.27
N ILE A 240 -3.57 1.18 12.43
CA ILE A 240 -2.36 0.36 12.50
C ILE A 240 -2.66 -1.08 12.09
N ASP A 241 -3.76 -1.65 12.58
CA ASP A 241 -4.19 -3.02 12.24
C ASP A 241 -4.48 -3.16 10.75
N TYR A 242 -5.18 -2.19 10.17
CA TYR A 242 -5.50 -2.17 8.74
C TYR A 242 -4.24 -2.03 7.88
N LEU A 243 -3.30 -1.16 8.27
CA LEU A 243 -2.01 -1.05 7.60
C LEU A 243 -1.22 -2.35 7.70
N ALA A 244 -1.13 -2.95 8.90
CA ALA A 244 -0.43 -4.20 9.15
C ALA A 244 -0.93 -5.32 8.23
N MET A 245 -2.24 -5.42 8.10
CA MET A 245 -2.89 -6.35 7.19
C MET A 245 -2.54 -6.00 5.74
N GLY A 246 -2.75 -4.74 5.34
CA GLY A 246 -2.60 -4.30 3.95
C GLY A 246 -1.19 -4.46 3.38
N ILE A 247 -0.14 -4.25 4.19
CA ILE A 247 1.26 -4.45 3.76
C ILE A 247 1.67 -5.92 3.70
N SER A 248 0.81 -6.83 4.14
CA SER A 248 1.11 -8.26 4.18
C SER A 248 1.01 -8.91 2.80
N LEU A 249 1.84 -9.94 2.55
CA LEU A 249 1.78 -10.72 1.30
C LEU A 249 0.44 -11.44 1.09
N PRO A 250 -0.23 -12.01 2.14
CA PRO A 250 -1.54 -12.62 1.95
C PRO A 250 -2.58 -11.64 1.39
N ILE A 251 -2.62 -10.41 1.87
CA ILE A 251 -3.59 -9.42 1.37
C ILE A 251 -3.23 -8.93 -0.03
N ASP A 252 -1.95 -8.73 -0.32
CA ASP A 252 -1.52 -8.45 -1.69
C ASP A 252 -1.96 -9.54 -2.67
N PHE A 253 -1.79 -10.81 -2.29
CA PHE A 253 -2.30 -11.94 -3.03
C PHE A 253 -3.82 -11.89 -3.19
N PHE A 254 -4.56 -11.65 -2.10
CA PHE A 254 -6.02 -11.57 -2.16
C PHE A 254 -6.50 -10.49 -3.12
N VAL A 255 -5.94 -9.29 -3.05
CA VAL A 255 -6.25 -8.19 -4.00
C VAL A 255 -5.87 -8.58 -5.44
N LYS A 256 -4.72 -9.21 -5.64
CA LYS A 256 -4.30 -9.69 -6.96
C LYS A 256 -5.30 -10.68 -7.57
N THR A 257 -5.89 -11.56 -6.76
CA THR A 257 -6.86 -12.56 -7.24
C THR A 257 -8.18 -11.95 -7.68
N THR A 258 -8.50 -10.71 -7.28
CA THR A 258 -9.69 -10.03 -7.78
C THR A 258 -9.63 -9.72 -9.27
N GLY A 259 -8.43 -9.68 -9.88
CA GLY A 259 -8.22 -9.34 -11.28
C GLY A 259 -8.56 -7.90 -11.64
N MET A 260 -8.85 -7.06 -10.65
CA MET A 260 -9.26 -5.67 -10.87
C MET A 260 -8.06 -4.77 -11.20
N GLY A 261 -8.31 -3.70 -11.96
CA GLY A 261 -7.32 -2.67 -12.28
C GLY A 261 -7.27 -1.51 -11.28
N HIS A 262 -8.22 -1.43 -10.36
CA HIS A 262 -8.37 -0.35 -9.39
C HIS A 262 -8.71 -0.89 -8.00
N ALA A 263 -7.93 -0.49 -6.99
CA ALA A 263 -8.20 -0.79 -5.58
C ALA A 263 -9.14 0.26 -4.97
N ASN A 264 -10.35 0.36 -5.52
CA ASN A 264 -11.38 1.30 -5.09
C ASN A 264 -12.11 0.81 -3.82
N GLN A 265 -13.07 1.59 -3.33
CA GLN A 265 -13.83 1.27 -2.12
C GLN A 265 -14.48 -0.13 -2.16
N ASN A 266 -14.93 -0.62 -3.33
CA ASN A 266 -15.51 -1.95 -3.46
C ASN A 266 -14.50 -3.06 -3.17
N ILE A 267 -13.24 -2.87 -3.55
CA ILE A 267 -12.16 -3.79 -3.21
C ILE A 267 -11.78 -3.65 -1.74
N LEU A 268 -11.70 -2.43 -1.21
CA LEU A 268 -11.30 -2.22 0.18
C LEU A 268 -12.29 -2.86 1.15
N ARG A 269 -13.59 -2.75 0.90
CA ARG A 269 -14.64 -3.27 1.81
C ARG A 269 -14.63 -4.80 1.96
N ILE A 270 -14.14 -5.56 0.96
CA ILE A 270 -14.06 -7.02 1.04
C ILE A 270 -12.76 -7.52 1.68
N LEU A 271 -11.81 -6.62 2.00
CA LEU A 271 -10.56 -7.02 2.65
C LEU A 271 -10.83 -7.59 4.04
N PRO A 272 -10.27 -8.75 4.38
CA PRO A 272 -10.42 -9.34 5.70
C PRO A 272 -9.71 -8.49 6.75
N LEU A 273 -10.22 -8.48 7.97
CA LEU A 273 -9.60 -7.81 9.11
C LEU A 273 -8.81 -8.82 9.96
N ILE A 274 -7.85 -8.30 10.73
CA ILE A 274 -7.14 -9.10 11.72
C ILE A 274 -8.13 -9.50 12.84
N PRO A 275 -8.23 -10.79 13.21
CA PRO A 275 -9.09 -11.21 14.31
C PRO A 275 -8.79 -10.44 15.60
N THR A 276 -9.82 -10.17 16.38
CA THR A 276 -9.68 -9.42 17.64
C THR A 276 -8.86 -10.18 18.68
N ASP A 277 -8.97 -11.51 18.67
CA ASP A 277 -8.30 -12.46 19.55
C ASP A 277 -6.93 -12.94 19.04
N PHE A 278 -6.42 -12.32 17.95
CA PHE A 278 -5.12 -12.71 17.38
C PHE A 278 -3.98 -12.46 18.38
N SER A 279 -3.39 -13.54 18.89
CA SER A 279 -2.40 -13.52 19.99
C SER A 279 -1.14 -12.71 19.70
N LEU A 280 -0.77 -12.56 18.41
CA LEU A 280 0.41 -11.79 17.98
C LEU A 280 0.10 -10.35 17.57
N LYS A 281 -1.10 -9.87 17.84
CA LYS A 281 -1.58 -8.55 17.39
C LYS A 281 -0.68 -7.41 17.85
N SER A 282 -0.24 -7.41 19.10
CA SER A 282 0.66 -6.40 19.65
C SER A 282 2.03 -6.41 18.95
N GLN A 283 2.58 -7.58 18.68
CA GLN A 283 3.85 -7.72 17.95
C GLN A 283 3.70 -7.25 16.51
N LEU A 284 2.59 -7.57 15.87
CA LEU A 284 2.30 -7.13 14.50
C LEU A 284 2.19 -5.61 14.42
N ARG A 285 1.47 -4.97 15.36
CA ARG A 285 1.39 -3.51 15.47
C ARG A 285 2.76 -2.87 15.64
N LEU A 286 3.58 -3.39 16.56
CA LEU A 286 4.92 -2.87 16.78
C LEU A 286 5.76 -2.92 15.51
N ARG A 287 5.79 -4.06 14.81
CA ARG A 287 6.51 -4.21 13.53
C ARG A 287 6.01 -3.24 12.47
N THR A 288 4.69 -3.07 12.38
CA THR A 288 4.06 -2.15 11.43
C THR A 288 4.47 -0.71 11.69
N LEU A 289 4.42 -0.28 12.96
CA LEU A 289 4.88 1.05 13.37
C LEU A 289 6.37 1.24 13.07
N THR A 290 7.21 0.27 13.39
CA THR A 290 8.66 0.33 13.13
C THR A 290 8.97 0.51 11.64
N LEU A 291 8.19 -0.13 10.75
CA LEU A 291 8.38 -0.04 9.31
C LEU A 291 7.82 1.24 8.67
N ASN A 292 6.87 1.90 9.33
CA ASN A 292 6.13 3.01 8.70
C ASN A 292 6.32 4.35 9.42
N CYS A 293 6.55 4.37 10.73
CA CYS A 293 6.74 5.61 11.49
C CYS A 293 8.22 6.04 11.46
N LEU A 294 8.70 6.47 10.29
CA LEU A 294 10.12 6.76 10.07
C LEU A 294 10.51 8.20 10.45
N THR A 295 9.54 9.07 10.69
CA THR A 295 9.77 10.48 11.02
C THR A 295 8.96 10.92 12.22
N THR A 296 9.30 12.08 12.79
CA THR A 296 8.63 12.70 13.96
C THR A 296 7.16 13.01 13.71
N HIS A 297 6.73 13.12 12.46
CA HIS A 297 5.32 13.30 12.09
C HIS A 297 4.40 12.17 12.55
N TYR A 298 4.95 11.00 12.86
CA TYR A 298 4.20 9.83 13.34
C TYR A 298 4.34 9.60 14.85
N ALA A 299 5.02 10.49 15.58
CA ALA A 299 5.38 10.29 16.98
C ALA A 299 4.16 9.99 17.88
N LYS A 300 3.06 10.71 17.68
CA LYS A 300 1.84 10.50 18.46
C LYS A 300 1.20 9.13 18.17
N LEU A 301 1.16 8.71 16.91
CA LEU A 301 0.61 7.39 16.52
C LEU A 301 1.47 6.26 17.10
N TRP A 302 2.78 6.43 17.10
CA TRP A 302 3.70 5.48 17.75
C TRP A 302 3.38 5.31 19.22
N GLN A 303 3.25 6.44 19.94
CA GLN A 303 2.93 6.44 21.37
C GLN A 303 1.58 5.78 21.67
N ASP A 304 0.56 6.07 20.86
CA ASP A 304 -0.79 5.50 21.02
C ASP A 304 -0.81 4.00 20.74
N GLY A 305 -0.05 3.55 19.74
CA GLY A 305 0.03 2.14 19.35
C GLY A 305 0.96 1.29 20.22
N ASN A 306 1.87 1.93 20.97
CA ASN A 306 2.87 1.24 21.80
C ASN A 306 3.15 2.01 23.10
N PRO A 307 2.18 2.12 24.01
CA PRO A 307 2.26 2.97 25.20
C PRO A 307 3.38 2.58 26.17
N ASN A 308 3.87 1.35 26.11
CA ASN A 308 4.94 0.84 26.99
C ASN A 308 6.35 1.02 26.41
N SER A 309 6.49 1.57 25.21
CA SER A 309 7.79 1.82 24.62
C SER A 309 8.20 3.28 24.86
N PRO A 310 9.39 3.52 25.43
CA PRO A 310 9.88 4.89 25.55
C PRO A 310 9.91 5.59 24.18
N PHE A 311 9.44 6.81 24.14
CA PHE A 311 9.35 7.67 22.94
C PHE A 311 10.69 7.89 22.21
N GLY A 312 11.82 7.51 22.84
CA GLY A 312 13.15 7.58 22.23
C GLY A 312 13.32 6.83 20.90
N TYR A 313 12.44 5.86 20.61
CA TYR A 313 12.37 5.22 19.29
C TYR A 313 11.65 6.10 18.25
N ALA A 314 10.69 6.91 18.68
CA ALA A 314 9.96 7.81 17.81
C ALA A 314 10.65 9.16 17.60
N GLN A 315 11.72 9.45 18.36
CA GLN A 315 12.53 10.64 18.17
C GLN A 315 13.64 10.44 17.13
N GLY A 316 13.31 9.76 16.02
CA GLY A 316 14.15 9.75 14.83
C GLY A 316 15.55 9.15 14.98
N LYS A 317 15.93 8.70 16.12
CA LYS A 317 17.11 7.87 16.26
C LYS A 317 16.69 6.41 16.12
N LEU A 318 16.33 6.05 14.89
CA LEU A 318 16.87 4.79 14.40
C LEU A 318 18.37 4.96 14.58
N THR A 319 18.87 4.77 15.81
CA THR A 319 20.29 4.64 16.03
C THR A 319 20.80 3.65 14.99
N PRO A 320 22.07 3.67 14.59
CA PRO A 320 22.65 2.62 13.73
C PRO A 320 22.25 1.21 14.17
N ASN A 321 21.93 1.01 15.45
CA ASN A 321 21.35 -0.22 16.00
C ASN A 321 19.86 -0.44 15.64
N GLY A 322 19.03 0.58 15.49
CA GLY A 322 17.65 0.42 15.03
C GLY A 322 17.57 0.08 13.54
N ALA A 323 18.37 0.73 12.71
CA ALA A 323 18.55 0.35 11.30
C ALA A 323 19.17 -1.05 11.17
N ASN A 324 20.06 -1.45 12.08
CA ASN A 324 20.60 -2.81 12.14
C ASN A 324 19.58 -3.84 12.65
N GLN A 325 18.60 -3.46 13.48
CA GLN A 325 17.49 -4.36 13.84
C GLN A 325 16.53 -4.59 12.67
N ILE A 326 16.30 -3.58 11.81
CA ILE A 326 15.56 -3.79 10.54
C ILE A 326 16.38 -4.67 9.58
N ARG A 327 17.70 -4.54 9.56
CA ARG A 327 18.59 -5.42 8.78
C ARG A 327 18.77 -6.82 9.36
N ALA A 328 18.59 -7.01 10.65
CA ALA A 328 18.83 -8.28 11.35
C ALA A 328 17.64 -9.26 11.26
N TYR A 329 16.49 -8.86 10.73
CA TYR A 329 15.48 -9.85 10.35
C TYR A 329 15.90 -10.49 9.04
N PRO A 330 16.26 -11.79 9.01
CA PRO A 330 16.59 -12.47 7.78
C PRO A 330 15.40 -12.36 6.86
N THR A 331 15.60 -11.72 5.69
CA THR A 331 14.65 -11.85 4.59
C THR A 331 14.51 -13.35 4.33
N PRO A 332 13.30 -13.92 4.28
CA PRO A 332 13.10 -15.36 4.01
C PRO A 332 13.63 -15.80 2.64
N PHE A 333 14.10 -14.87 1.84
CA PHE A 333 14.69 -15.10 0.53
C PHE A 333 16.02 -14.37 0.47
N GLY A 334 17.10 -15.13 0.69
CA GLY A 334 18.47 -14.66 0.56
C GLY A 334 18.80 -14.21 -0.88
N ARG A 335 18.54 -12.95 -1.17
CA ARG A 335 19.17 -12.22 -2.25
C ARG A 335 20.06 -11.16 -1.60
N THR A 336 21.33 -11.48 -1.45
CA THR A 336 22.38 -10.47 -1.33
C THR A 336 22.43 -9.72 -2.66
N SER A 337 22.06 -8.44 -2.65
CA SER A 337 22.36 -7.56 -3.77
C SER A 337 23.87 -7.49 -3.93
N PRO A 338 24.43 -7.63 -5.13
CA PRO A 338 25.87 -7.45 -5.32
C PRO A 338 26.25 -6.00 -4.99
N PRO A 339 27.44 -5.76 -4.43
CA PRO A 339 27.90 -4.42 -4.14
C PRO A 339 28.02 -3.63 -5.46
N HIS A 340 27.50 -2.42 -5.48
CA HIS A 340 27.70 -1.49 -6.58
C HIS A 340 29.20 -1.22 -6.73
N GLY A 341 29.82 -1.82 -7.75
CA GLY A 341 31.17 -1.52 -8.14
C GLY A 341 31.24 -0.10 -8.68
N SER A 342 32.13 0.69 -8.11
CA SER A 342 32.54 2.00 -8.63
C SER A 342 33.06 1.83 -10.06
N VAL A 343 32.34 2.43 -11.02
CA VAL A 343 32.86 2.57 -12.39
C VAL A 343 33.84 3.73 -12.39
N THR A 344 35.10 3.41 -12.30
CA THR A 344 36.18 4.34 -12.62
C THR A 344 36.19 4.57 -14.12
N ALA A 345 36.01 5.82 -14.53
CA ALA A 345 36.18 6.24 -15.92
C ALA A 345 37.63 6.03 -16.37
N LEU A 346 37.84 5.15 -17.31
CA LEU A 346 39.08 5.08 -18.10
C LEU A 346 38.96 6.06 -19.27
N SER A 347 39.79 7.11 -19.23
CA SER A 347 40.01 8.00 -20.34
C SER A 347 40.68 7.22 -21.48
N ALA A 348 40.10 7.24 -22.67
CA ALA A 348 40.77 6.82 -23.88
C ALA A 348 41.54 8.01 -24.48
N ALA A 349 42.85 7.93 -24.50
CA ALA A 349 43.70 8.68 -25.39
C ALA A 349 44.07 7.73 -26.54
N THR A 350 43.85 8.19 -27.72
CA THR A 350 44.28 8.01 -29.10
C THR A 350 43.15 7.72 -30.04
#